data_81c7184379d706bdc017aab5cdc58cca
#
_entry.id   81c7184379d706bdc017aab5cdc58cca
#
_cell.length_a   1.000
_cell.length_b   1.000
_cell.length_c   1.000
_cell.angle_alpha   90.00
_cell.angle_beta   90.00
_cell.angle_gamma   90.00
#
_symmetry.space_group_name_H-M   'P 1'
#
loop_
_entity.id
_entity.type
_entity.pdbx_description
1 polymer ?
#
loop_
_entity_poly.entity_id
_entity_poly.type
_entity_poly.pdbx_seq_one_letter_code
_entity_poly.pdbx_strand_id
1 'polypeptide(L)'
;MKVSEYLILLIFIIVFVGSLSLGIWQIDRGYDKKALENTFSQRQSLPVETNPGELNQNLYYRNIQISGIFGKKNFFVDNKTLNGKAGYVVFSPFTLADSKKILVSRGWIESDQRDSLPELSLPLTTLKLDGMIRPFSKDFVLEDQAKQITNNFIIQGLDKELMEDLSGYKFLPYVFELSALSNLSLEPIWRPTSLKSTRHFGYAIQWFALALVVLFGGYYLFRKKQST
;
A
#
# COMPACT_ATOMS: atom_id res chain seq x y z
N MET A 1 -5.48 -51.46 -12.00
CA MET A 1 -6.23 -50.24 -11.65
C MET A 1 -7.15 -49.85 -12.78
N LYS A 2 -8.41 -49.46 -12.47
CA LYS A 2 -9.33 -48.95 -13.50
C LYS A 2 -8.93 -47.49 -13.88
N VAL A 3 -9.30 -47.03 -15.07
CA VAL A 3 -8.99 -45.66 -15.55
C VAL A 3 -9.37 -44.59 -14.50
N SER A 4 -10.49 -44.79 -13.80
CA SER A 4 -10.95 -43.88 -12.72
C SER A 4 -9.98 -43.80 -11.55
N GLU A 5 -9.20 -44.84 -11.28
CA GLU A 5 -8.22 -44.87 -10.17
C GLU A 5 -6.97 -44.05 -10.50
N TYR A 6 -6.51 -44.13 -11.75
CA TYR A 6 -5.41 -43.27 -12.21
C TYR A 6 -5.80 -41.79 -12.20
N LEU A 7 -7.04 -41.49 -12.56
CA LEU A 7 -7.56 -40.11 -12.51
C LEU A 7 -7.60 -39.56 -11.08
N ILE A 8 -8.10 -40.35 -10.12
CA ILE A 8 -8.10 -39.99 -8.72
C ILE A 8 -6.69 -39.77 -8.18
N LEU A 9 -5.75 -40.70 -8.48
CA LEU A 9 -4.35 -40.57 -8.08
C LEU A 9 -3.73 -39.30 -8.66
N LEU A 10 -3.98 -38.99 -9.92
CA LEU A 10 -3.49 -37.79 -10.59
C LEU A 10 -4.00 -36.52 -9.88
N ILE A 11 -5.28 -36.49 -9.51
CA ILE A 11 -5.87 -35.34 -8.76
C ILE A 11 -5.17 -35.16 -7.41
N PHE A 12 -4.95 -36.26 -6.65
CA PHE A 12 -4.23 -36.19 -5.37
C PHE A 12 -2.82 -35.64 -5.55
N ILE A 13 -2.09 -36.09 -6.57
CA ILE A 13 -0.75 -35.60 -6.89
C ILE A 13 -0.78 -34.10 -7.24
N ILE A 14 -1.70 -33.67 -8.10
CA ILE A 14 -1.82 -32.26 -8.49
C ILE A 14 -2.12 -31.38 -7.28
N VAL A 15 -3.08 -31.76 -6.43
CA VAL A 15 -3.44 -30.99 -5.23
C VAL A 15 -2.29 -30.98 -4.24
N PHE A 16 -1.59 -32.09 -4.03
CA PHE A 16 -0.43 -32.18 -3.15
C PHE A 16 0.71 -31.25 -3.60
N VAL A 17 1.13 -31.38 -4.86
CA VAL A 17 2.21 -30.56 -5.44
C VAL A 17 1.83 -29.08 -5.47
N GLY A 18 0.58 -28.77 -5.85
CA GLY A 18 0.06 -27.41 -5.84
C GLY A 18 0.07 -26.78 -4.43
N SER A 19 -0.36 -27.55 -3.42
CA SER A 19 -0.34 -27.08 -2.02
C SER A 19 1.08 -26.83 -1.51
N LEU A 20 2.04 -27.72 -1.81
CA LEU A 20 3.44 -27.51 -1.45
C LEU A 20 4.01 -26.24 -2.12
N SER A 21 3.76 -26.08 -3.42
CA SER A 21 4.24 -24.93 -4.18
C SER A 21 3.68 -23.60 -3.64
N LEU A 22 2.39 -23.57 -3.30
CA LEU A 22 1.75 -22.40 -2.68
C LEU A 22 2.27 -22.13 -1.28
N GLY A 23 2.55 -23.17 -0.49
CA GLY A 23 3.19 -23.04 0.81
C GLY A 23 4.56 -22.39 0.73
N ILE A 24 5.42 -22.86 -0.19
CA ILE A 24 6.76 -22.28 -0.41
C ILE A 24 6.64 -20.82 -0.89
N TRP A 25 5.78 -20.54 -1.87
CA TRP A 25 5.54 -19.20 -2.36
C TRP A 25 5.10 -18.23 -1.24
N GLN A 26 4.24 -18.68 -0.33
CA GLN A 26 3.82 -17.87 0.82
C GLN A 26 4.98 -17.60 1.80
N ILE A 27 5.91 -18.55 1.98
CA ILE A 27 7.12 -18.34 2.79
C ILE A 27 7.97 -17.22 2.17
N ASP A 28 8.25 -17.29 0.87
CA ASP A 28 9.06 -16.28 0.18
C ASP A 28 8.43 -14.90 0.29
N ARG A 29 7.12 -14.80 0.05
CA ARG A 29 6.37 -13.55 0.24
C ARG A 29 6.39 -13.05 1.68
N GLY A 30 6.33 -13.95 2.65
CA GLY A 30 6.45 -13.62 4.06
C GLY A 30 7.81 -12.98 4.39
N TYR A 31 8.90 -13.52 3.86
CA TYR A 31 10.25 -12.95 4.05
C TYR A 31 10.41 -11.60 3.35
N ASP A 32 9.92 -11.42 2.12
CA ASP A 32 9.93 -10.13 1.42
C ASP A 32 9.23 -9.04 2.24
N LYS A 33 8.04 -9.34 2.76
CA LYS A 33 7.27 -8.40 3.58
C LYS A 33 7.96 -8.11 4.90
N LYS A 34 8.55 -9.13 5.55
CA LYS A 34 9.29 -8.96 6.79
C LYS A 34 10.53 -8.10 6.61
N ALA A 35 11.26 -8.25 5.50
CA ALA A 35 12.41 -7.41 5.19
C ALA A 35 12.01 -5.94 5.06
N LEU A 36 10.88 -5.66 4.37
CA LEU A 36 10.36 -4.29 4.24
C LEU A 36 9.88 -3.73 5.60
N GLU A 37 9.17 -4.53 6.41
CA GLU A 37 8.74 -4.14 7.76
C GLU A 37 9.94 -3.79 8.66
N ASN A 38 11.01 -4.59 8.61
CA ASN A 38 12.24 -4.35 9.36
C ASN A 38 12.94 -3.07 8.89
N THR A 39 13.08 -2.89 7.57
CA THR A 39 13.68 -1.68 6.99
C THR A 39 12.91 -0.43 7.40
N PHE A 40 11.58 -0.49 7.31
CA PHE A 40 10.71 0.59 7.75
C PHE A 40 10.93 0.91 9.24
N SER A 41 10.87 -0.11 10.10
CA SER A 41 11.03 0.05 11.55
C SER A 41 12.41 0.63 11.93
N GLN A 42 13.48 0.12 11.31
CA GLN A 42 14.84 0.63 11.53
C GLN A 42 14.97 2.10 11.09
N ARG A 43 14.37 2.48 9.96
CA ARG A 43 14.44 3.85 9.45
C ARG A 43 13.63 4.82 10.28
N GLN A 44 12.49 4.38 10.81
CA GLN A 44 11.66 5.17 11.72
C GLN A 44 12.32 5.40 13.09
N SER A 45 13.21 4.52 13.54
CA SER A 45 13.94 4.68 14.81
C SER A 45 15.13 5.65 14.74
N LEU A 46 15.53 6.05 13.54
CA LEU A 46 16.61 7.04 13.38
C LEU A 46 16.14 8.44 13.79
N PRO A 47 17.06 9.30 14.28
CA PRO A 47 16.75 10.69 14.58
C PRO A 47 16.15 11.41 13.35
N VAL A 48 15.28 12.38 13.60
CA VAL A 48 14.71 13.22 12.53
C VAL A 48 15.81 13.97 11.81
N GLU A 49 15.83 13.84 10.47
CA GLU A 49 16.75 14.59 9.62
C GLU A 49 16.15 15.97 9.31
N THR A 50 16.66 17.00 9.99
CA THR A 50 16.11 18.38 9.90
C THR A 50 16.63 19.17 8.71
N ASN A 51 17.68 18.70 8.07
CA ASN A 51 18.25 19.32 6.86
C ASN A 51 18.66 18.26 5.84
N PRO A 52 17.65 17.58 5.23
CA PRO A 52 17.90 16.40 4.38
C PRO A 52 18.65 16.70 3.08
N GLY A 53 18.93 17.98 2.78
CA GLY A 53 19.50 18.38 1.50
C GLY A 53 18.58 18.00 0.33
N GLU A 54 19.14 17.42 -0.72
CA GLU A 54 18.34 16.92 -1.85
C GLU A 54 17.62 15.62 -1.49
N LEU A 55 16.29 15.62 -1.68
CA LEU A 55 15.48 14.43 -1.45
C LEU A 55 15.83 13.32 -2.45
N ASN A 56 16.14 12.13 -1.94
CA ASN A 56 16.49 10.97 -2.75
C ASN A 56 16.08 9.66 -2.07
N GLN A 57 16.28 8.54 -2.75
CA GLN A 57 15.85 7.21 -2.29
C GLN A 57 16.50 6.77 -0.97
N ASN A 58 17.67 7.29 -0.61
CA ASN A 58 18.32 6.95 0.66
C ASN A 58 17.56 7.46 1.88
N LEU A 59 16.64 8.41 1.67
CA LEU A 59 15.76 8.96 2.70
C LEU A 59 14.41 8.24 2.82
N TYR A 60 14.15 7.21 2.01
CA TYR A 60 12.89 6.47 2.13
C TYR A 60 12.66 5.96 3.55
N TYR A 61 11.45 6.21 4.04
CA TYR A 61 10.96 5.82 5.36
C TYR A 61 11.71 6.46 6.56
N ARG A 62 12.62 7.41 6.34
CA ARG A 62 13.21 8.18 7.43
C ARG A 62 12.29 9.34 7.82
N ASN A 63 12.27 9.63 9.12
CA ASN A 63 11.64 10.86 9.61
C ASN A 63 12.51 12.05 9.20
N ILE A 64 11.94 12.95 8.41
CA ILE A 64 12.62 14.16 7.91
C ILE A 64 11.73 15.37 8.08
N GLN A 65 12.36 16.54 8.17
CA GLN A 65 11.69 17.82 8.13
C GLN A 65 11.93 18.50 6.79
N ILE A 66 10.85 18.96 6.14
CA ILE A 66 10.92 19.75 4.90
C ILE A 66 10.30 21.13 5.13
N SER A 67 10.76 22.13 4.34
CA SER A 67 10.24 23.50 4.39
C SER A 67 9.69 23.92 3.05
N GLY A 68 8.57 24.65 3.04
CA GLY A 68 7.95 25.10 1.81
C GLY A 68 6.55 25.67 2.01
N ILE A 69 5.74 25.70 0.94
CA ILE A 69 4.41 26.29 0.91
C ILE A 69 3.44 25.34 0.20
N PHE A 70 2.26 25.14 0.78
CA PHE A 70 1.19 24.37 0.13
C PHE A 70 0.63 25.12 -1.09
N GLY A 71 0.33 24.35 -2.12
CA GLY A 71 -0.45 24.82 -3.27
C GLY A 71 -1.95 24.91 -2.94
N LYS A 72 -2.70 25.56 -3.84
CA LYS A 72 -4.16 25.73 -3.71
C LYS A 72 -4.97 24.55 -4.21
N LYS A 73 -4.36 23.65 -4.98
CA LYS A 73 -5.00 22.47 -5.58
C LYS A 73 -4.82 21.29 -4.66
N ASN A 74 -5.85 20.46 -4.48
CA ASN A 74 -5.73 19.20 -3.75
C ASN A 74 -6.28 18.06 -4.59
N PHE A 75 -5.76 16.86 -4.34
CA PHE A 75 -6.24 15.63 -4.94
C PHE A 75 -6.88 14.76 -3.87
N PHE A 76 -8.09 14.33 -4.12
CA PHE A 76 -8.89 13.46 -3.27
C PHE A 76 -8.95 12.10 -3.94
N VAL A 77 -8.20 11.13 -3.42
CA VAL A 77 -8.23 9.75 -3.91
C VAL A 77 -9.43 9.04 -3.33
N ASP A 78 -10.40 8.72 -4.20
CA ASP A 78 -11.67 8.05 -3.84
C ASP A 78 -11.48 6.55 -3.56
N ASN A 79 -12.58 5.90 -3.19
CA ASN A 79 -12.67 4.47 -2.92
C ASN A 79 -11.78 3.99 -1.79
N LYS A 80 -11.42 4.86 -0.86
CA LYS A 80 -10.67 4.54 0.35
C LYS A 80 -11.62 4.47 1.54
N THR A 81 -11.72 3.30 2.16
CA THR A 81 -12.56 3.07 3.33
C THR A 81 -11.71 2.92 4.58
N LEU A 82 -12.18 3.48 5.68
CA LEU A 82 -11.58 3.31 7.00
C LEU A 82 -12.69 2.98 8.01
N ASN A 83 -12.53 1.89 8.76
CA ASN A 83 -13.52 1.43 9.75
C ASN A 83 -14.96 1.29 9.20
N GLY A 84 -15.08 0.87 7.92
CA GLY A 84 -16.37 0.71 7.24
C GLY A 84 -17.01 1.99 6.71
N LYS A 85 -16.37 3.15 6.90
CA LYS A 85 -16.82 4.44 6.37
C LYS A 85 -16.11 4.79 5.08
N ALA A 86 -16.84 5.37 4.13
CA ALA A 86 -16.28 5.86 2.88
C ALA A 86 -15.60 7.23 3.08
N GLY A 87 -14.57 7.50 2.28
CA GLY A 87 -13.85 8.76 2.33
C GLY A 87 -12.75 8.84 1.30
N TYR A 88 -11.94 9.88 1.44
CA TYR A 88 -10.85 10.20 0.53
C TYR A 88 -9.50 10.20 1.24
N VAL A 89 -8.45 9.76 0.55
CA VAL A 89 -7.08 10.11 0.92
C VAL A 89 -6.70 11.40 0.22
N VAL A 90 -6.23 12.36 1.00
CA VAL A 90 -5.94 13.71 0.50
C VAL A 90 -4.46 13.89 0.23
N PHE A 91 -4.15 14.34 -0.97
CA PHE A 91 -2.80 14.73 -1.38
C PHE A 91 -2.78 16.22 -1.76
N SER A 92 -1.86 16.95 -1.15
CA SER A 92 -1.70 18.39 -1.40
C SER A 92 -0.32 18.66 -1.98
N PRO A 93 -0.22 19.38 -3.12
CA PRO A 93 1.07 19.84 -3.65
C PRO A 93 1.78 20.76 -2.65
N PHE A 94 3.06 20.53 -2.45
CA PHE A 94 3.91 21.34 -1.58
C PHE A 94 5.14 21.77 -2.36
N THR A 95 5.38 23.08 -2.45
CA THR A 95 6.54 23.64 -3.13
C THR A 95 7.65 23.83 -2.11
N LEU A 96 8.75 23.12 -2.32
CA LEU A 96 9.95 23.17 -1.50
C LEU A 96 10.72 24.47 -1.72
N ALA A 97 11.70 24.76 -0.87
CA ALA A 97 12.53 25.96 -0.97
C ALA A 97 13.33 26.05 -2.27
N ASP A 98 13.67 24.91 -2.90
CA ASP A 98 14.33 24.82 -4.21
C ASP A 98 13.36 24.88 -5.40
N SER A 99 12.11 25.27 -5.18
CA SER A 99 11.03 25.35 -6.16
C SER A 99 10.54 24.01 -6.73
N LYS A 100 11.14 22.88 -6.35
CA LYS A 100 10.60 21.56 -6.68
C LYS A 100 9.30 21.32 -5.94
N LYS A 101 8.42 20.50 -6.52
CA LYS A 101 7.13 20.17 -5.89
C LYS A 101 7.10 18.71 -5.49
N ILE A 102 6.56 18.47 -4.29
CA ILE A 102 6.30 17.13 -3.78
C ILE A 102 4.82 17.00 -3.43
N LEU A 103 4.26 15.80 -3.58
CA LEU A 103 2.93 15.49 -3.09
C LEU A 103 3.00 15.13 -1.61
N VAL A 104 2.27 15.87 -0.78
CA VAL A 104 2.11 15.60 0.65
C VAL A 104 0.82 14.83 0.86
N SER A 105 0.93 13.59 1.31
CA SER A 105 -0.19 12.81 1.80
C SER A 105 -0.56 13.31 3.20
N ARG A 106 -1.76 13.84 3.34
CA ARG A 106 -2.26 14.36 4.62
C ARG A 106 -3.00 13.31 5.44
N GLY A 107 -3.37 12.20 4.81
CA GLY A 107 -4.18 11.15 5.42
C GLY A 107 -5.58 11.08 4.84
N TRP A 108 -6.45 10.35 5.53
CA TRP A 108 -7.82 10.06 5.14
C TRP A 108 -8.82 10.98 5.84
N ILE A 109 -9.88 11.35 5.11
CA ILE A 109 -11.01 12.10 5.65
C ILE A 109 -12.32 11.42 5.24
N GLU A 110 -13.24 11.30 6.19
CA GLU A 110 -14.59 10.79 5.94
C GLU A 110 -15.37 11.74 5.02
N SER A 111 -16.13 11.18 4.09
CA SER A 111 -17.06 11.93 3.26
C SER A 111 -18.25 11.06 2.88
N ASP A 112 -19.40 11.47 3.37
CA ASP A 112 -20.69 10.85 3.06
C ASP A 112 -21.31 11.39 1.76
N GLN A 113 -20.80 12.52 1.27
CA GLN A 113 -21.34 13.22 0.10
C GLN A 113 -20.31 13.19 -1.05
N ARG A 114 -20.71 12.60 -2.17
CA ARG A 114 -19.84 12.50 -3.36
C ARG A 114 -19.82 13.77 -4.22
N ASP A 115 -20.75 14.68 -4.00
CA ASP A 115 -20.90 15.91 -4.78
C ASP A 115 -20.30 17.15 -4.12
N SER A 116 -19.90 17.05 -2.86
CA SER A 116 -19.20 18.10 -2.14
C SER A 116 -17.93 17.56 -1.49
N LEU A 117 -16.82 18.29 -1.64
CA LEU A 117 -15.58 17.94 -0.98
C LEU A 117 -15.52 18.58 0.42
N PRO A 118 -14.92 17.89 1.39
CA PRO A 118 -14.63 18.49 2.68
C PRO A 118 -13.78 19.76 2.52
N GLU A 119 -14.10 20.80 3.28
CA GLU A 119 -13.33 22.04 3.26
C GLU A 119 -12.00 21.82 3.98
N LEU A 120 -10.90 22.05 3.28
CA LEU A 120 -9.55 21.89 3.80
C LEU A 120 -8.83 23.24 3.75
N SER A 121 -8.77 23.90 4.89
CA SER A 121 -7.98 25.13 5.03
C SER A 121 -6.50 24.79 5.17
N LEU A 122 -5.66 25.40 4.32
CA LEU A 122 -4.21 25.28 4.35
C LEU A 122 -3.60 26.67 4.44
N PRO A 123 -2.63 26.89 5.38
CA PRO A 123 -1.89 28.13 5.41
C PRO A 123 -1.11 28.35 4.12
N LEU A 124 -1.16 29.54 3.56
CA LEU A 124 -0.39 29.95 2.38
C LEU A 124 0.95 30.60 2.76
N THR A 125 1.46 30.30 3.94
CA THR A 125 2.74 30.77 4.45
C THR A 125 3.79 29.65 4.37
N THR A 126 5.05 30.00 4.50
CA THR A 126 6.12 29.01 4.62
C THR A 126 5.94 28.21 5.90
N LEU A 127 5.92 26.88 5.75
CA LEU A 127 5.74 25.92 6.83
C LEU A 127 6.94 24.98 6.90
N LYS A 128 7.20 24.46 8.09
CA LYS A 128 8.03 23.28 8.32
C LYS A 128 7.12 22.10 8.57
N LEU A 129 7.31 21.03 7.82
CA LEU A 129 6.53 19.80 7.90
C LEU A 129 7.43 18.65 8.35
N ASP A 130 6.99 17.96 9.39
CA ASP A 130 7.62 16.71 9.83
C ASP A 130 6.86 15.52 9.22
N GLY A 131 7.60 14.54 8.77
CA GLY A 131 7.03 13.35 8.14
C GLY A 131 8.10 12.47 7.54
N MET A 132 7.75 11.67 6.55
CA MET A 132 8.70 10.79 5.84
C MET A 132 8.43 10.80 4.35
N ILE A 133 9.45 10.50 3.55
CA ILE A 133 9.24 10.22 2.13
C ILE A 133 9.13 8.71 1.88
N ARG A 134 8.30 8.37 0.92
CA ARG A 134 8.17 7.03 0.38
C ARG A 134 8.20 7.03 -1.15
N PRO A 135 8.48 5.89 -1.80
CA PRO A 135 8.32 5.78 -3.24
C PRO A 135 6.91 6.17 -3.67
N PHE A 136 6.81 6.82 -4.82
CA PHE A 136 5.54 6.97 -5.49
C PHE A 136 5.11 5.60 -6.00
N SER A 137 3.94 5.11 -5.58
CA SER A 137 3.38 3.84 -6.04
C SER A 137 2.08 4.14 -6.77
N LYS A 138 2.03 3.84 -8.06
CA LYS A 138 0.81 3.97 -8.86
C LYS A 138 -0.21 2.93 -8.38
N ASP A 139 -1.42 3.39 -8.06
CA ASP A 139 -2.55 2.50 -7.78
C ASP A 139 -3.05 1.87 -9.09
N PHE A 140 -3.44 0.60 -9.02
CA PHE A 140 -4.15 -0.02 -10.14
C PHE A 140 -5.60 0.45 -10.13
N VAL A 141 -6.04 1.07 -11.22
CA VAL A 141 -7.42 1.49 -11.45
C VAL A 141 -7.90 0.94 -12.80
N LEU A 142 -9.20 0.61 -12.89
CA LEU A 142 -9.79 0.08 -14.14
C LEU A 142 -10.03 1.19 -15.15
N GLU A 143 -10.28 2.41 -14.70
CA GLU A 143 -10.57 3.56 -15.52
C GLU A 143 -10.05 4.83 -14.84
N ASP A 144 -9.26 5.61 -15.57
CA ASP A 144 -8.70 6.88 -15.09
C ASP A 144 -9.75 7.99 -15.20
N GLN A 145 -10.74 7.96 -14.32
CA GLN A 145 -11.72 9.05 -14.21
C GLN A 145 -11.24 10.09 -13.21
N ALA A 146 -11.24 11.34 -13.64
CA ALA A 146 -11.00 12.48 -12.79
C ALA A 146 -12.19 13.44 -12.83
N LYS A 147 -12.66 13.88 -11.66
CA LYS A 147 -13.69 14.93 -11.54
C LYS A 147 -13.06 16.16 -10.91
N GLN A 148 -13.14 17.30 -11.59
CA GLN A 148 -12.69 18.55 -11.01
C GLN A 148 -13.85 19.25 -10.28
N ILE A 149 -13.59 19.68 -9.04
CA ILE A 149 -14.50 20.50 -8.25
C ILE A 149 -13.71 21.71 -7.77
N THR A 150 -14.02 22.86 -8.36
CA THR A 150 -13.27 24.12 -8.16
C THR A 150 -11.77 23.95 -8.44
N ASN A 151 -10.92 24.09 -7.45
CA ASN A 151 -9.45 23.89 -7.55
C ASN A 151 -9.00 22.49 -7.13
N ASN A 152 -9.91 21.58 -6.81
CA ASN A 152 -9.60 20.25 -6.34
C ASN A 152 -9.97 19.20 -7.37
N PHE A 153 -9.32 18.03 -7.29
CA PHE A 153 -9.55 16.92 -8.18
C PHE A 153 -9.91 15.68 -7.38
N ILE A 154 -10.99 15.00 -7.76
CA ILE A 154 -11.29 13.64 -7.31
C ILE A 154 -10.72 12.69 -8.35
N ILE A 155 -9.89 11.74 -7.90
CA ILE A 155 -9.27 10.71 -8.74
C ILE A 155 -9.48 9.34 -8.13
N GLN A 156 -9.49 8.27 -8.96
CA GLN A 156 -9.78 6.91 -8.48
C GLN A 156 -8.57 6.24 -7.84
N GLY A 157 -7.37 6.67 -8.16
CA GLY A 157 -6.13 6.12 -7.62
C GLY A 157 -4.98 7.10 -7.74
N LEU A 158 -3.91 6.78 -7.03
CA LEU A 158 -2.69 7.59 -7.05
C LEU A 158 -1.94 7.34 -8.37
N ASP A 159 -2.01 8.32 -9.27
CA ASP A 159 -1.29 8.33 -10.54
C ASP A 159 -0.57 9.66 -10.72
N LYS A 160 0.78 9.61 -10.76
CA LYS A 160 1.61 10.82 -10.84
C LYS A 160 1.39 11.57 -12.15
N GLU A 161 1.33 10.87 -13.27
CA GLU A 161 1.19 11.47 -14.61
C GLU A 161 -0.15 12.17 -14.73
N LEU A 162 -1.24 11.50 -14.35
CA LEU A 162 -2.57 12.08 -14.30
C LEU A 162 -2.61 13.33 -13.39
N MET A 163 -2.01 13.27 -12.21
CA MET A 163 -1.98 14.40 -11.27
C MET A 163 -1.15 15.57 -11.81
N GLU A 164 -0.07 15.30 -12.54
CA GLU A 164 0.73 16.31 -13.22
C GLU A 164 -0.07 17.00 -14.33
N ASP A 165 -0.76 16.23 -15.16
CA ASP A 165 -1.57 16.75 -16.27
C ASP A 165 -2.76 17.59 -15.77
N LEU A 166 -3.47 17.11 -14.74
CA LEU A 166 -4.60 17.84 -14.14
C LEU A 166 -4.17 19.15 -13.46
N SER A 167 -3.03 19.15 -12.81
CA SER A 167 -2.58 20.32 -12.04
C SER A 167 -1.72 21.29 -12.82
N GLY A 168 -1.05 20.84 -13.86
CA GLY A 168 0.01 21.58 -14.56
C GLY A 168 1.31 21.66 -13.77
N TYR A 169 1.47 20.85 -12.72
CA TYR A 169 2.68 20.79 -11.90
C TYR A 169 3.55 19.58 -12.30
N LYS A 170 4.85 19.66 -12.01
CA LYS A 170 5.75 18.50 -12.05
C LYS A 170 6.11 18.12 -10.62
N PHE A 171 5.99 16.84 -10.30
CA PHE A 171 6.23 16.34 -8.95
C PHE A 171 7.49 15.48 -8.88
N LEU A 172 8.18 15.55 -7.74
CA LEU A 172 9.22 14.59 -7.40
C LEU A 172 8.64 13.15 -7.40
N PRO A 173 9.47 12.13 -7.68
CA PRO A 173 9.01 10.74 -7.71
C PRO A 173 8.79 10.14 -6.31
N TYR A 174 8.46 10.97 -5.34
CA TYR A 174 8.25 10.63 -3.94
C TYR A 174 6.92 11.21 -3.46
N VAL A 175 6.34 10.55 -2.47
CA VAL A 175 5.24 11.10 -1.67
C VAL A 175 5.80 11.39 -0.28
N PHE A 176 5.46 12.56 0.26
CA PHE A 176 5.74 12.90 1.65
C PHE A 176 4.51 12.56 2.50
N GLU A 177 4.64 11.56 3.35
CA GLU A 177 3.62 11.21 4.35
C GLU A 177 3.77 12.16 5.54
N LEU A 178 2.77 13.00 5.76
CA LEU A 178 2.77 13.96 6.87
C LEU A 178 2.70 13.22 8.20
N SER A 179 3.47 13.68 9.17
CA SER A 179 3.43 13.12 10.53
C SER A 179 2.02 13.22 11.12
N ALA A 180 1.55 12.15 11.76
CA ALA A 180 0.27 12.12 12.46
C ALA A 180 0.19 13.15 13.60
N LEU A 181 1.33 13.64 14.08
CA LEU A 181 1.40 14.68 15.13
C LEU A 181 1.22 16.10 14.57
N SER A 182 1.20 16.29 13.26
CA SER A 182 0.95 17.57 12.63
C SER A 182 -0.52 17.96 12.77
N ASN A 183 -0.79 19.22 13.13
CA ASN A 183 -2.15 19.78 13.13
C ASN A 183 -2.79 19.88 11.72
N LEU A 184 -2.01 19.68 10.68
CA LEU A 184 -2.45 19.64 9.28
C LEU A 184 -2.71 18.19 8.81
N SER A 185 -2.39 17.20 9.63
CA SER A 185 -2.65 15.79 9.34
C SER A 185 -4.13 15.46 9.50
N LEU A 186 -4.61 14.63 8.61
CA LEU A 186 -5.88 13.90 8.70
C LEU A 186 -5.60 12.49 9.28
N GLU A 187 -6.57 11.59 9.21
CA GLU A 187 -6.37 10.23 9.74
C GLU A 187 -5.32 9.45 8.94
N PRO A 188 -4.20 9.03 9.53
CA PRO A 188 -3.14 8.34 8.81
C PRO A 188 -3.57 6.92 8.48
N ILE A 189 -3.63 6.56 7.20
CA ILE A 189 -4.00 5.20 6.77
C ILE A 189 -2.90 4.48 6.01
N TRP A 190 -1.89 5.21 5.54
CA TRP A 190 -0.81 4.59 4.77
C TRP A 190 0.01 3.63 5.63
N ARG A 191 0.39 2.51 5.04
CA ARG A 191 1.25 1.49 5.65
C ARG A 191 2.26 0.98 4.62
N PRO A 192 3.48 0.60 5.03
CA PRO A 192 4.51 0.11 4.11
C PRO A 192 4.11 -1.21 3.42
N THR A 193 3.24 -1.99 4.05
CA THR A 193 2.72 -3.26 3.50
C THR A 193 1.21 -3.32 3.65
N SER A 194 0.52 -3.77 2.60
CA SER A 194 -0.93 -4.01 2.65
C SER A 194 -1.28 -5.22 3.52
N LEU A 195 -0.42 -6.25 3.50
CA LEU A 195 -0.57 -7.47 4.28
C LEU A 195 0.71 -7.72 5.08
N LYS A 196 0.56 -7.90 6.40
CA LYS A 196 1.70 -8.19 7.30
C LYS A 196 2.35 -9.54 6.96
N SER A 197 3.67 -9.62 7.14
CA SER A 197 4.46 -10.84 6.94
C SER A 197 3.89 -12.05 7.69
N THR A 198 3.40 -11.85 8.90
CA THR A 198 2.80 -12.90 9.75
C THR A 198 1.60 -13.60 9.09
N ARG A 199 0.80 -12.90 8.27
CA ARG A 199 -0.31 -13.52 7.54
C ARG A 199 0.16 -14.46 6.44
N HIS A 200 1.24 -14.11 5.74
CA HIS A 200 1.85 -14.98 4.73
C HIS A 200 2.37 -16.27 5.37
N PHE A 201 3.05 -16.19 6.51
CA PHE A 201 3.48 -17.40 7.25
C PHE A 201 2.28 -18.23 7.73
N GLY A 202 1.20 -17.60 8.20
CA GLY A 202 -0.04 -18.29 8.55
C GLY A 202 -0.64 -19.05 7.37
N TYR A 203 -0.70 -18.44 6.19
CA TYR A 203 -1.16 -19.12 4.96
C TYR A 203 -0.22 -20.25 4.53
N ALA A 204 1.10 -20.10 4.69
CA ALA A 204 2.05 -21.19 4.41
C ALA A 204 1.75 -22.42 5.25
N ILE A 205 1.50 -22.24 6.57
CA ILE A 205 1.12 -23.34 7.46
C ILE A 205 -0.16 -24.03 6.98
N GLN A 206 -1.18 -23.28 6.56
CA GLN A 206 -2.42 -23.85 6.04
C GLN A 206 -2.21 -24.67 4.76
N TRP A 207 -1.38 -24.19 3.84
CA TRP A 207 -1.05 -24.91 2.62
C TRP A 207 -0.29 -26.21 2.90
N PHE A 208 0.69 -26.19 3.79
CA PHE A 208 1.42 -27.41 4.18
C PHE A 208 0.53 -28.39 4.94
N ALA A 209 -0.37 -27.91 5.82
CA ALA A 209 -1.35 -28.77 6.47
C ALA A 209 -2.28 -29.44 5.46
N LEU A 210 -2.75 -28.70 4.45
CA LEU A 210 -3.54 -29.28 3.36
C LEU A 210 -2.76 -30.35 2.58
N ALA A 211 -1.48 -30.10 2.27
CA ALA A 211 -0.63 -31.07 1.61
C ALA A 211 -0.52 -32.39 2.43
N LEU A 212 -0.34 -32.29 3.74
CA LEU A 212 -0.33 -33.44 4.65
C LEU A 212 -1.65 -34.20 4.65
N VAL A 213 -2.78 -33.50 4.73
CA VAL A 213 -4.12 -34.12 4.66
C VAL A 213 -4.33 -34.87 3.36
N VAL A 214 -3.91 -34.28 2.24
CA VAL A 214 -3.99 -34.92 0.89
C VAL A 214 -3.10 -36.15 0.83
N LEU A 215 -1.86 -36.07 1.34
CA LEU A 215 -0.92 -37.17 1.35
C LEU A 215 -1.44 -38.37 2.17
N PHE A 216 -1.85 -38.13 3.42
CA PHE A 216 -2.37 -39.17 4.30
C PHE A 216 -3.72 -39.71 3.84
N GLY A 217 -4.61 -38.84 3.36
CA GLY A 217 -5.91 -39.21 2.81
C GLY A 217 -5.75 -40.10 1.57
N GLY A 218 -4.87 -39.72 0.65
CA GLY A 218 -4.53 -40.52 -0.51
C GLY A 218 -3.95 -41.88 -0.12
N TYR A 219 -2.96 -41.88 0.78
CA TYR A 219 -2.37 -43.13 1.28
C TYR A 219 -3.41 -44.08 1.90
N TYR A 220 -4.28 -43.57 2.76
CA TYR A 220 -5.34 -44.36 3.41
C TYR A 220 -6.31 -44.95 2.39
N LEU A 221 -6.78 -44.18 1.43
CA LEU A 221 -7.71 -44.64 0.38
C LEU A 221 -7.11 -45.77 -0.48
N PHE A 222 -5.86 -45.60 -0.87
CA PHE A 222 -5.17 -46.63 -1.69
C PHE A 222 -4.85 -47.89 -0.90
N ARG A 223 -4.44 -47.77 0.39
CA ARG A 223 -4.14 -48.94 1.22
C ARG A 223 -5.40 -49.77 1.51
N LYS A 224 -6.53 -49.12 1.89
CA LYS A 224 -7.80 -49.81 2.17
C LYS A 224 -8.26 -50.65 0.95
N LYS A 225 -8.02 -50.17 -0.25
CA LYS A 225 -8.46 -50.83 -1.48
C LYS A 225 -7.61 -52.06 -1.84
N GLN A 226 -6.35 -52.13 -1.37
CA GLN A 226 -5.50 -53.29 -1.59
C GLN A 226 -5.85 -54.44 -0.62
N SER A 227 -6.61 -54.16 0.44
CA SER A 227 -7.04 -55.16 1.43
C SER A 227 -8.47 -55.68 1.21
N THR A 228 -9.14 -55.27 0.14
CA THR A 228 -10.45 -55.76 -0.32
C THR A 228 -10.33 -56.44 -1.67
#